data_52ed34495c8b9a2a0b96f02aaad40b0c
#
_entry.id   52ed34495c8b9a2a0b96f02aaad40b0c
#
_cell.length_a   1.000
_cell.length_b   1.000
_cell.length_c   1.000
_cell.angle_alpha   90.00
_cell.angle_beta   90.00
_cell.angle_gamma   90.00
#
_symmetry.space_group_name_H-M   'P 1'
#
loop_
_entity.id
_entity.type
_entity.pdbx_description
1 polymer ?
#
loop_
_entity_poly.entity_id
_entity_poly.type
_entity_poly.pdbx_seq_one_letter_code
_entity_poly.pdbx_strand_id
1 'polypeptide(L)'
;MIIGIEGSFRLEMGWIFPTHKDFKLISFEEAKSMNMEEYDNVEAFIQTNVLGIIKNNMKDQHDFMDSTGKPRIVIEQATFRKNIDFDKPETCYYKVGLNHFTYDKGIFYNKNSPGDRWKKIKKEQNIEIKPWRHMQYTGNEYILFLLQNPIDTSLNPLIESGVRYDDWINKTIRDIRKITDKKIKIRLHPRFQSRFNLHTLSLLGVEISNEYDGWNKSNGGDSLYKDLKNAWACVTYSSNAATEAICEGIPVVNLHESSFSWPVSYHTLDILKGDVIKCDFK
;
A
#
# COMPACT_ATOMS: atom_id res chain seq x y z
N MET A 1 -14.80 -19.32 18.03
CA MET A 1 -13.40 -18.99 18.41
C MET A 1 -12.70 -18.29 17.24
N ILE A 2 -11.88 -17.29 17.52
CA ILE A 2 -11.05 -16.57 16.52
C ILE A 2 -9.60 -17.01 16.73
N ILE A 3 -8.92 -17.41 15.66
CA ILE A 3 -7.55 -17.91 15.73
C ILE A 3 -6.59 -16.94 15.03
N GLY A 4 -5.59 -16.47 15.77
CA GLY A 4 -4.42 -15.80 15.22
C GLY A 4 -3.29 -16.81 14.98
N ILE A 5 -2.61 -16.74 13.84
CA ILE A 5 -1.44 -17.57 13.56
C ILE A 5 -0.18 -16.77 13.88
N GLU A 6 0.70 -17.36 14.67
CA GLU A 6 2.01 -16.79 15.00
C GLU A 6 2.83 -16.48 13.75
N GLY A 7 3.68 -15.46 13.83
CA GLY A 7 4.51 -14.97 12.73
C GLY A 7 4.38 -13.48 12.51
N SER A 8 3.48 -12.82 13.26
CA SER A 8 3.41 -11.38 13.34
C SER A 8 3.82 -10.91 14.73
N PHE A 9 4.94 -10.23 14.83
CA PHE A 9 5.46 -9.66 16.07
C PHE A 9 4.41 -8.91 16.90
N ARG A 10 3.50 -8.17 16.26
CA ARG A 10 2.50 -7.36 16.96
C ARG A 10 1.32 -8.16 17.46
N LEU A 11 1.00 -9.25 16.80
CA LEU A 11 0.00 -10.20 17.29
C LEU A 11 0.57 -10.94 18.50
N GLU A 12 1.84 -11.38 18.42
CA GLU A 12 2.57 -12.05 19.51
C GLU A 12 2.76 -11.14 20.72
N MET A 13 2.98 -9.84 20.52
CA MET A 13 3.10 -8.85 21.59
C MET A 13 1.74 -8.48 22.23
N GLY A 14 0.64 -9.06 21.76
CA GLY A 14 -0.69 -8.77 22.29
C GLY A 14 -1.20 -7.35 22.03
N TRP A 15 -0.63 -6.63 21.07
CA TRP A 15 -1.06 -5.27 20.72
C TRP A 15 -2.35 -5.25 19.92
N ILE A 16 -2.69 -6.39 19.33
CA ILE A 16 -3.92 -6.59 18.59
C ILE A 16 -4.64 -7.75 19.28
N PHE A 17 -5.86 -7.51 19.78
CA PHE A 17 -6.68 -8.49 20.50
C PHE A 17 -6.05 -9.07 21.78
N PRO A 18 -5.49 -8.25 22.69
CA PRO A 18 -4.72 -8.76 23.83
C PRO A 18 -5.56 -9.58 24.84
N THR A 19 -6.88 -9.44 24.85
CA THR A 19 -7.72 -9.98 25.94
C THR A 19 -9.10 -10.46 25.49
N HIS A 20 -9.34 -10.68 24.21
CA HIS A 20 -10.65 -11.18 23.79
C HIS A 20 -10.77 -12.67 24.18
N LYS A 21 -11.80 -13.02 24.94
CA LYS A 21 -12.01 -14.39 25.48
C LYS A 21 -12.10 -15.48 24.41
N ASP A 22 -12.54 -15.12 23.20
CA ASP A 22 -12.72 -16.03 22.08
C ASP A 22 -11.53 -15.99 21.10
N PHE A 23 -10.44 -15.32 21.48
CA PHE A 23 -9.22 -15.26 20.66
C PHE A 23 -8.14 -16.18 21.21
N LYS A 24 -7.54 -16.99 20.35
CA LYS A 24 -6.40 -17.85 20.64
C LYS A 24 -5.30 -17.61 19.63
N LEU A 25 -4.09 -17.38 20.10
CA LEU A 25 -2.88 -17.34 19.27
C LEU A 25 -2.26 -18.74 19.28
N ILE A 26 -2.00 -19.29 18.10
CA ILE A 26 -1.38 -20.61 17.93
C ILE A 26 -0.29 -20.58 16.88
N SER A 27 0.64 -21.52 16.95
CA SER A 27 1.63 -21.71 15.90
C SER A 27 0.99 -22.20 14.60
N PHE A 28 1.70 -22.03 13.48
CA PHE A 28 1.21 -22.53 12.19
C PHE A 28 1.12 -24.05 12.16
N GLU A 29 2.02 -24.75 12.85
CA GLU A 29 1.99 -26.20 12.96
C GLU A 29 0.78 -26.69 13.77
N GLU A 30 0.44 -26.02 14.87
CA GLU A 30 -0.80 -26.29 15.61
C GLU A 30 -2.03 -26.09 14.74
N ALA A 31 -2.06 -24.98 13.98
CA ALA A 31 -3.19 -24.70 13.08
C ALA A 31 -3.39 -25.83 12.04
N LYS A 32 -2.31 -26.35 11.47
CA LYS A 32 -2.36 -27.46 10.50
C LYS A 32 -2.74 -28.80 11.13
N SER A 33 -2.45 -28.99 12.42
CA SER A 33 -2.72 -30.25 13.14
C SER A 33 -4.06 -30.29 13.85
N MET A 34 -4.87 -29.24 13.75
CA MET A 34 -6.21 -29.20 14.35
C MET A 34 -7.08 -30.34 13.84
N ASN A 35 -7.78 -31.00 14.76
CA ASN A 35 -8.78 -31.99 14.39
C ASN A 35 -10.07 -31.33 13.89
N MET A 36 -10.99 -32.14 13.31
CA MET A 36 -12.23 -31.63 12.70
C MET A 36 -13.12 -30.90 13.72
N GLU A 37 -13.22 -31.39 14.95
CA GLU A 37 -14.05 -30.75 15.99
C GLU A 37 -13.50 -29.37 16.40
N GLU A 38 -12.17 -29.28 16.61
CA GLU A 38 -11.50 -28.01 16.88
C GLU A 38 -11.69 -27.04 15.73
N TYR A 39 -11.58 -27.56 14.50
CA TYR A 39 -11.71 -26.78 13.28
C TYR A 39 -13.14 -26.24 13.09
N ASP A 40 -14.16 -27.04 13.39
CA ASP A 40 -15.55 -26.62 13.27
C ASP A 40 -15.88 -25.47 14.20
N ASN A 41 -15.20 -25.37 15.34
CA ASN A 41 -15.33 -24.28 16.31
C ASN A 41 -14.61 -22.98 15.90
N VAL A 42 -13.84 -22.99 14.81
CA VAL A 42 -13.18 -21.78 14.29
C VAL A 42 -14.17 -20.96 13.47
N GLU A 43 -14.41 -19.72 13.91
CA GLU A 43 -15.26 -18.76 13.22
C GLU A 43 -14.49 -17.95 12.19
N ALA A 44 -13.23 -17.58 12.51
CA ALA A 44 -12.36 -16.82 11.61
C ALA A 44 -10.89 -17.00 11.98
N PHE A 45 -10.04 -16.84 10.97
CA PHE A 45 -8.60 -16.67 11.17
C PHE A 45 -8.22 -15.19 11.14
N ILE A 46 -7.20 -14.82 11.92
CA ILE A 46 -6.57 -13.50 11.84
C ILE A 46 -5.19 -13.64 11.23
N GLN A 47 -4.95 -12.83 10.21
CA GLN A 47 -3.67 -12.67 9.58
C GLN A 47 -3.21 -11.22 9.68
N THR A 48 -1.96 -11.01 10.03
CA THR A 48 -1.36 -9.67 10.02
C THR A 48 -0.28 -9.59 8.95
N ASN A 49 -0.42 -8.63 8.06
CA ASN A 49 0.63 -8.23 7.11
C ASN A 49 1.48 -7.09 7.68
N VAL A 50 1.35 -6.82 8.96
CA VAL A 50 2.09 -5.75 9.62
C VAL A 50 3.53 -6.19 9.83
N LEU A 51 4.46 -5.46 9.22
CA LEU A 51 5.89 -5.71 9.21
C LEU A 51 6.44 -6.19 10.57
N GLY A 52 6.57 -7.47 10.68
CA GLY A 52 7.59 -8.15 11.43
C GLY A 52 8.51 -8.81 10.41
N ILE A 53 9.63 -9.30 10.82
CA ILE A 53 10.48 -10.14 9.98
C ILE A 53 9.61 -11.33 9.57
N ILE A 54 9.11 -11.31 8.34
CA ILE A 54 8.32 -12.40 7.80
C ILE A 54 9.27 -13.56 7.64
N LYS A 55 9.22 -14.48 8.58
CA LYS A 55 9.79 -15.80 8.40
C LYS A 55 9.04 -16.46 7.22
N ASN A 56 9.76 -17.16 6.40
CA ASN A 56 9.47 -17.71 5.07
C ASN A 56 8.10 -18.39 4.79
N ASN A 57 7.08 -18.28 5.62
CA ASN A 57 5.85 -19.07 5.56
C ASN A 57 4.57 -18.28 5.30
N MET A 58 4.63 -17.02 4.87
CA MET A 58 3.39 -16.26 4.66
C MET A 58 2.53 -16.84 3.53
N LYS A 59 3.17 -17.30 2.45
CA LYS A 59 2.43 -17.92 1.35
C LYS A 59 1.72 -19.18 1.83
N ASP A 60 2.44 -20.05 2.54
CA ASP A 60 1.88 -21.30 3.06
C ASP A 60 0.74 -21.04 4.06
N GLN A 61 0.86 -20.00 4.90
CA GLN A 61 -0.22 -19.59 5.80
C GLN A 61 -1.44 -19.06 5.02
N HIS A 62 -1.21 -18.27 3.96
CA HIS A 62 -2.28 -17.83 3.08
C HIS A 62 -2.99 -19.00 2.43
N ASP A 63 -2.23 -19.90 1.80
CA ASP A 63 -2.76 -21.06 1.10
C ASP A 63 -3.53 -21.97 2.07
N PHE A 64 -3.01 -22.15 3.29
CA PHE A 64 -3.71 -22.88 4.35
C PHE A 64 -5.03 -22.21 4.71
N MET A 65 -5.03 -20.93 5.06
CA MET A 65 -6.25 -20.22 5.43
C MET A 65 -7.28 -20.22 4.30
N ASP A 66 -6.84 -20.07 3.05
CA ASP A 66 -7.72 -20.13 1.88
C ASP A 66 -8.32 -21.53 1.70
N SER A 67 -7.55 -22.58 1.95
CA SER A 67 -8.03 -23.97 1.85
C SER A 67 -9.10 -24.32 2.89
N THR A 68 -9.14 -23.55 3.99
CA THR A 68 -10.09 -23.79 5.08
C THR A 68 -11.52 -23.37 4.76
N GLY A 69 -11.71 -22.46 3.82
CA GLY A 69 -13.02 -21.83 3.56
C GLY A 69 -13.54 -20.94 4.71
N LYS A 70 -12.80 -20.80 5.81
CA LYS A 70 -13.19 -19.94 6.93
C LYS A 70 -12.89 -18.47 6.62
N PRO A 71 -13.69 -17.53 7.15
CA PRO A 71 -13.40 -16.10 7.03
C PRO A 71 -11.99 -15.75 7.53
N ARG A 72 -11.30 -14.88 6.82
CA ARG A 72 -9.99 -14.38 7.20
C ARG A 72 -10.05 -12.89 7.48
N ILE A 73 -9.73 -12.49 8.71
CA ILE A 73 -9.57 -11.10 9.10
C ILE A 73 -8.11 -10.72 8.81
N VAL A 74 -7.91 -9.81 7.88
CA VAL A 74 -6.57 -9.34 7.51
C VAL A 74 -6.32 -7.98 8.08
N ILE A 75 -5.23 -7.85 8.82
CA ILE A 75 -4.79 -6.62 9.45
C ILE A 75 -3.52 -6.14 8.77
N GLU A 76 -3.55 -4.93 8.23
CA GLU A 76 -2.46 -4.31 7.51
C GLU A 76 -2.11 -2.95 8.12
N GLN A 77 -0.89 -2.50 7.95
CA GLN A 77 -0.48 -1.17 8.41
C GLN A 77 -1.34 -0.08 7.78
N ALA A 78 -1.60 0.99 8.55
CA ALA A 78 -2.26 2.18 8.04
C ALA A 78 -1.48 2.79 6.86
N THR A 79 -2.22 3.37 5.94
CA THR A 79 -1.65 4.13 4.82
C THR A 79 -0.90 5.36 5.32
N PHE A 80 -1.52 6.10 6.25
CA PHE A 80 -0.93 7.30 6.86
C PHE A 80 -0.15 6.93 8.12
N ARG A 81 1.14 7.27 8.15
CA ARG A 81 2.07 6.87 9.21
C ARG A 81 2.97 7.99 9.72
N LYS A 82 2.60 9.23 9.45
CA LYS A 82 3.44 10.40 9.75
C LYS A 82 3.81 10.52 11.23
N ASN A 83 2.87 10.25 12.12
CA ASN A 83 3.02 10.40 13.56
C ASN A 83 2.93 9.06 14.32
N ILE A 84 3.26 7.95 13.66
CA ILE A 84 3.28 6.64 14.30
C ILE A 84 4.62 6.41 14.98
N ASP A 85 4.57 6.13 16.26
CA ASP A 85 5.66 5.57 17.05
C ASP A 85 5.44 4.05 17.17
N PHE A 86 6.31 3.28 16.54
CA PHE A 86 6.16 1.83 16.54
C PHE A 86 6.42 1.17 17.89
N ASP A 87 7.00 1.89 18.83
CA ASP A 87 7.22 1.43 20.20
C ASP A 87 6.01 1.76 21.11
N LYS A 88 5.01 2.49 20.56
CA LYS A 88 3.78 2.90 21.26
C LYS A 88 2.55 2.41 20.50
N PRO A 89 1.96 1.28 20.93
CA PRO A 89 0.81 0.66 20.24
C PRO A 89 -0.37 1.61 20.03
N GLU A 90 -0.60 2.50 20.98
CA GLU A 90 -1.69 3.48 20.97
C GLU A 90 -1.60 4.51 19.85
N THR A 91 -0.42 4.70 19.27
CA THR A 91 -0.21 5.58 18.11
C THR A 91 -0.42 4.85 16.78
N CYS A 92 -0.56 3.53 16.81
CA CYS A 92 -0.63 2.71 15.61
C CYS A 92 -2.06 2.55 15.12
N TYR A 93 -2.26 2.79 13.83
CA TYR A 93 -3.51 2.54 13.13
C TYR A 93 -3.35 1.40 12.14
N TYR A 94 -4.43 0.67 11.91
CA TYR A 94 -4.45 -0.50 11.05
C TYR A 94 -5.63 -0.42 10.08
N LYS A 95 -5.43 -0.93 8.86
CA LYS A 95 -6.51 -1.32 7.97
C LYS A 95 -6.95 -2.73 8.34
N VAL A 96 -8.24 -2.94 8.42
CA VAL A 96 -8.83 -4.25 8.69
C VAL A 96 -9.78 -4.59 7.56
N GLY A 97 -9.55 -5.70 6.92
CA GLY A 97 -10.41 -6.22 5.86
C GLY A 97 -10.73 -7.70 6.08
N LEU A 98 -11.78 -8.19 5.44
CA LEU A 98 -12.03 -9.63 5.36
C LEU A 98 -11.41 -10.19 4.08
N ASN A 99 -10.86 -11.38 4.17
CA ASN A 99 -10.31 -12.23 3.13
C ASN A 99 -9.01 -11.73 2.51
N HIS A 100 -8.82 -10.43 2.30
CA HIS A 100 -7.61 -9.90 1.70
C HIS A 100 -7.30 -8.47 2.20
N PHE A 101 -6.05 -8.02 2.01
CA PHE A 101 -5.59 -6.68 2.40
C PHE A 101 -5.58 -5.67 1.25
N THR A 102 -5.73 -6.12 -0.02
CA THR A 102 -5.78 -5.24 -1.19
C THR A 102 -7.21 -4.79 -1.46
N TYR A 103 -7.37 -3.67 -2.17
CA TYR A 103 -8.68 -3.08 -2.41
C TYR A 103 -9.59 -3.97 -3.25
N ASP A 104 -9.05 -4.61 -4.30
CA ASP A 104 -9.77 -5.45 -5.25
C ASP A 104 -10.30 -6.76 -4.64
N LYS A 105 -9.56 -7.35 -3.70
CA LYS A 105 -9.86 -8.68 -3.13
C LYS A 105 -10.41 -8.63 -1.71
N GLY A 106 -10.15 -7.54 -0.99
CA GLY A 106 -10.57 -7.37 0.39
C GLY A 106 -12.00 -6.83 0.51
N ILE A 107 -12.71 -7.23 1.56
CA ILE A 107 -14.01 -6.68 1.91
C ILE A 107 -13.82 -5.70 3.06
N PHE A 108 -14.18 -4.44 2.83
CA PHE A 108 -14.02 -3.34 3.78
C PHE A 108 -15.40 -2.73 4.11
N TYR A 109 -15.88 -2.95 5.32
CA TYR A 109 -17.20 -2.48 5.77
C TYR A 109 -17.18 -1.00 6.19
N ASN A 110 -16.91 -0.11 5.26
CA ASN A 110 -16.82 1.33 5.56
C ASN A 110 -18.10 2.12 5.21
N LYS A 111 -19.02 1.52 4.47
CA LYS A 111 -20.19 2.23 3.90
C LYS A 111 -21.06 2.93 4.94
N ASN A 112 -21.22 2.32 6.12
CA ASN A 112 -22.06 2.84 7.21
C ASN A 112 -21.21 3.29 8.41
N SER A 113 -19.92 3.53 8.24
CA SER A 113 -19.06 4.02 9.31
C SER A 113 -19.45 5.46 9.67
N PRO A 114 -19.60 5.79 10.96
CA PRO A 114 -19.95 7.15 11.39
C PRO A 114 -18.85 8.18 11.13
N GLY A 115 -17.67 7.74 10.68
CA GLY A 115 -16.55 8.61 10.32
C GLY A 115 -15.78 9.20 11.50
N ASP A 116 -16.13 8.85 12.72
CA ASP A 116 -15.45 9.32 13.95
C ASP A 116 -14.00 8.87 14.03
N ARG A 117 -13.74 7.60 13.70
CA ARG A 117 -12.37 7.07 13.59
C ARG A 117 -11.53 7.81 12.55
N TRP A 118 -12.12 8.09 11.38
CA TRP A 118 -11.45 8.88 10.36
C TRP A 118 -11.14 10.31 10.84
N LYS A 119 -12.09 10.96 11.53
CA LYS A 119 -11.88 12.29 12.10
C LYS A 119 -10.72 12.29 13.10
N LYS A 120 -10.65 11.26 13.96
CA LYS A 120 -9.56 11.07 14.91
C LYS A 120 -8.22 10.89 14.19
N ILE A 121 -8.12 9.92 13.27
CA ILE A 121 -6.91 9.63 12.49
C ILE A 121 -6.44 10.88 11.75
N LYS A 122 -7.36 11.57 11.07
CA LYS A 122 -7.06 12.79 10.31
C LYS A 122 -6.42 13.87 11.19
N LYS A 123 -6.95 14.06 12.40
CA LYS A 123 -6.41 15.02 13.37
C LYS A 123 -5.03 14.59 13.89
N GLU A 124 -4.89 13.35 14.34
CA GLU A 124 -3.67 12.85 14.99
C GLU A 124 -2.51 12.67 14.00
N GLN A 125 -2.80 12.29 12.77
CA GLN A 125 -1.82 12.15 11.69
C GLN A 125 -1.59 13.47 10.91
N ASN A 126 -2.29 14.56 11.30
CA ASN A 126 -2.24 15.86 10.62
C ASN A 126 -2.46 15.72 9.09
N ILE A 127 -3.53 14.99 8.72
CA ILE A 127 -3.90 14.78 7.33
C ILE A 127 -4.82 15.91 6.90
N GLU A 128 -4.42 16.64 5.88
CA GLU A 128 -5.24 17.61 5.18
C GLU A 128 -5.63 17.04 3.81
N ILE A 129 -6.91 17.13 3.45
CA ILE A 129 -7.35 16.83 2.09
C ILE A 129 -7.41 18.16 1.35
N LYS A 130 -6.45 18.36 0.45
CA LYS A 130 -6.35 19.59 -0.34
C LYS A 130 -7.26 19.52 -1.55
N PRO A 131 -7.73 20.67 -2.04
CA PRO A 131 -8.46 20.76 -3.31
C PRO A 131 -7.64 20.17 -4.46
N TRP A 132 -8.33 19.64 -5.46
CA TRP A 132 -7.71 19.15 -6.68
C TRP A 132 -6.82 20.23 -7.31
N ARG A 133 -5.58 19.85 -7.64
CA ARG A 133 -4.66 20.75 -8.33
C ARG A 133 -4.97 20.74 -9.82
N HIS A 134 -5.65 21.77 -10.29
CA HIS A 134 -5.79 22.05 -11.73
C HIS A 134 -4.49 22.67 -12.28
N MET A 135 -3.35 22.03 -11.99
CA MET A 135 -2.04 22.55 -12.36
C MET A 135 -1.81 22.37 -13.87
N GLN A 136 -1.50 23.47 -14.55
CA GLN A 136 -1.05 23.42 -15.92
C GLN A 136 0.42 22.97 -15.94
N TYR A 137 0.75 22.05 -16.84
CA TYR A 137 2.14 21.67 -17.07
C TYR A 137 2.87 22.78 -17.83
N THR A 138 3.94 23.33 -17.24
CA THR A 138 4.73 24.44 -17.80
C THR A 138 6.17 24.03 -18.13
N GLY A 139 6.55 22.79 -17.82
CA GLY A 139 7.90 22.27 -18.00
C GLY A 139 8.76 22.30 -16.73
N ASN A 140 8.30 22.92 -15.66
CA ASN A 140 8.96 22.91 -14.36
C ASN A 140 8.50 21.74 -13.49
N GLU A 141 7.34 21.20 -13.79
CA GLU A 141 6.73 20.09 -13.12
C GLU A 141 7.19 18.75 -13.73
N TYR A 142 6.76 17.65 -13.12
CA TYR A 142 7.05 16.30 -13.61
C TYR A 142 5.91 15.34 -13.31
N ILE A 143 5.89 14.24 -14.05
CA ILE A 143 5.14 13.05 -13.71
C ILE A 143 5.96 12.29 -12.68
N LEU A 144 5.43 12.14 -11.47
CA LEU A 144 6.09 11.39 -10.39
C LEU A 144 5.70 9.92 -10.48
N PHE A 145 6.65 9.07 -10.84
CA PHE A 145 6.44 7.63 -10.89
C PHE A 145 6.81 7.01 -9.53
N LEU A 146 5.79 6.62 -8.76
CA LEU A 146 5.92 6.07 -7.42
C LEU A 146 6.13 4.56 -7.49
N LEU A 147 7.34 4.10 -7.22
CA LEU A 147 7.66 2.69 -7.17
C LEU A 147 7.44 2.13 -5.76
N GLN A 148 6.98 0.89 -5.70
CA GLN A 148 6.79 0.16 -4.46
C GLN A 148 7.91 -0.85 -4.24
N ASN A 149 7.91 -1.52 -3.09
CA ASN A 149 8.87 -2.58 -2.80
C ASN A 149 8.77 -3.69 -3.86
N PRO A 150 9.87 -4.10 -4.53
CA PRO A 150 9.84 -5.14 -5.55
C PRO A 150 9.34 -6.51 -5.10
N ILE A 151 9.28 -6.75 -3.79
CA ILE A 151 8.74 -7.98 -3.19
C ILE A 151 7.43 -7.74 -2.46
N ASP A 152 6.73 -6.65 -2.79
CA ASP A 152 5.42 -6.36 -2.22
C ASP A 152 4.39 -7.37 -2.72
N THR A 153 3.59 -7.92 -1.81
CA THR A 153 2.55 -8.90 -2.17
C THR A 153 1.46 -8.32 -3.07
N SER A 154 1.29 -7.01 -3.10
CA SER A 154 0.39 -6.36 -4.07
C SER A 154 0.89 -6.44 -5.52
N LEU A 155 2.14 -6.87 -5.74
CA LEU A 155 2.70 -7.18 -7.07
C LEU A 155 2.47 -8.64 -7.49
N ASN A 156 1.90 -9.49 -6.63
CA ASN A 156 1.67 -10.91 -6.97
C ASN A 156 0.91 -11.09 -8.30
N PRO A 157 -0.15 -10.33 -8.61
CA PRO A 157 -0.83 -10.48 -9.91
C PRO A 157 0.10 -10.24 -11.11
N LEU A 158 1.04 -9.30 -10.99
CA LEU A 158 2.03 -9.04 -12.03
C LEU A 158 3.02 -10.21 -12.16
N ILE A 159 3.52 -10.70 -11.03
CA ILE A 159 4.49 -11.81 -10.98
C ILE A 159 3.84 -13.11 -11.48
N GLU A 160 2.61 -13.39 -11.08
CA GLU A 160 1.83 -14.56 -11.52
C GLU A 160 1.53 -14.53 -13.04
N SER A 161 1.43 -13.33 -13.63
CA SER A 161 1.35 -13.17 -15.07
C SER A 161 2.68 -13.41 -15.82
N GLY A 162 3.76 -13.74 -15.11
CA GLY A 162 5.11 -13.96 -15.67
C GLY A 162 5.89 -12.67 -15.96
N VAL A 163 5.39 -11.51 -15.54
CA VAL A 163 6.04 -10.22 -15.79
C VAL A 163 6.90 -9.83 -14.58
N ARG A 164 8.18 -9.57 -14.80
CA ARG A 164 9.07 -9.03 -13.77
C ARG A 164 8.73 -7.57 -13.50
N TYR A 165 8.85 -7.15 -12.26
CA TYR A 165 8.53 -5.76 -11.89
C TYR A 165 9.42 -4.73 -12.63
N ASP A 166 10.71 -5.02 -12.83
CA ASP A 166 11.62 -4.16 -13.58
C ASP A 166 11.18 -4.02 -15.06
N ASP A 167 10.72 -5.10 -15.68
CA ASP A 167 10.24 -5.09 -17.05
C ASP A 167 8.94 -4.27 -17.18
N TRP A 168 8.06 -4.38 -16.16
CA TRP A 168 6.86 -3.56 -16.07
C TRP A 168 7.20 -2.07 -15.92
N ILE A 169 8.16 -1.70 -15.05
CA ILE A 169 8.63 -0.32 -14.89
C ILE A 169 9.14 0.22 -16.22
N ASN A 170 10.04 -0.51 -16.87
CA ASN A 170 10.63 -0.12 -18.15
C ASN A 170 9.57 0.04 -19.25
N LYS A 171 8.61 -0.87 -19.30
CA LYS A 171 7.47 -0.80 -20.23
C LYS A 171 6.62 0.44 -19.94
N THR A 172 6.27 0.67 -18.68
CA THR A 172 5.42 1.81 -18.30
C THR A 172 6.07 3.15 -18.66
N ILE A 173 7.39 3.31 -18.44
CA ILE A 173 8.12 4.53 -18.84
C ILE A 173 8.05 4.72 -20.35
N ARG A 174 8.30 3.66 -21.13
CA ARG A 174 8.19 3.72 -22.59
C ARG A 174 6.78 4.07 -23.05
N ASP A 175 5.77 3.54 -22.40
CA ASP A 175 4.37 3.83 -22.73
C ASP A 175 4.00 5.29 -22.40
N ILE A 176 4.50 5.85 -21.29
CA ILE A 176 4.37 7.28 -21.00
C ILE A 176 5.08 8.10 -22.08
N ARG A 177 6.29 7.72 -22.52
CA ARG A 177 7.04 8.43 -23.55
C ARG A 177 6.37 8.42 -24.94
N LYS A 178 5.55 7.42 -25.26
CA LYS A 178 4.71 7.40 -26.48
C LYS A 178 3.59 8.44 -26.43
N ILE A 179 3.22 8.86 -25.24
CA ILE A 179 2.06 9.72 -24.98
C ILE A 179 2.51 11.18 -24.81
N THR A 180 3.66 11.41 -24.15
CA THR A 180 4.10 12.75 -23.76
C THR A 180 5.61 12.82 -23.54
N ASP A 181 6.18 14.00 -23.82
CA ASP A 181 7.58 14.33 -23.54
C ASP A 181 7.79 14.98 -22.14
N LYS A 182 6.73 15.05 -21.32
CA LYS A 182 6.81 15.62 -19.98
C LYS A 182 7.90 14.94 -19.15
N LYS A 183 8.55 15.68 -18.29
CA LYS A 183 9.57 15.13 -17.39
C LYS A 183 9.00 14.00 -16.54
N ILE A 184 9.75 12.92 -16.39
CA ILE A 184 9.43 11.81 -15.48
C ILE A 184 10.46 11.80 -14.37
N LYS A 185 9.98 11.86 -13.13
CA LYS A 185 10.78 11.65 -11.94
C LYS A 185 10.37 10.37 -11.26
N ILE A 186 11.33 9.50 -10.96
CA ILE A 186 11.07 8.22 -10.28
C ILE A 186 11.36 8.39 -8.81
N ARG A 187 10.40 7.99 -7.99
CA ARG A 187 10.61 7.79 -6.55
C ARG A 187 10.65 6.32 -6.22
N LEU A 188 11.82 5.85 -5.81
CA LEU A 188 12.02 4.48 -5.35
C LEU A 188 11.40 4.29 -3.96
N HIS A 189 11.10 3.03 -3.61
CA HIS A 189 10.68 2.73 -2.24
C HIS A 189 11.85 2.95 -1.27
N PRO A 190 11.69 3.74 -0.19
CA PRO A 190 12.80 4.21 0.65
C PRO A 190 13.62 3.09 1.31
N ARG A 191 13.00 1.94 1.58
CA ARG A 191 13.70 0.77 2.19
C ARG A 191 14.42 -0.13 1.19
N PHE A 192 14.13 -0.02 -0.10
CA PHE A 192 14.55 -1.02 -1.08
C PHE A 192 15.24 -0.41 -2.29
N GLN A 193 15.88 0.74 -2.13
CA GLN A 193 16.57 1.45 -3.22
C GLN A 193 17.63 0.58 -3.91
N SER A 194 18.39 -0.20 -3.12
CA SER A 194 19.44 -1.09 -3.64
C SER A 194 18.92 -2.25 -4.51
N ARG A 195 17.62 -2.48 -4.53
CA ARG A 195 17.00 -3.53 -5.37
C ARG A 195 16.67 -3.06 -6.79
N PHE A 196 16.82 -1.77 -7.06
CA PHE A 196 16.56 -1.21 -8.39
C PHE A 196 17.86 -1.00 -9.15
N ASN A 197 17.85 -1.33 -10.44
CA ASN A 197 18.98 -1.04 -11.32
C ASN A 197 18.92 0.43 -11.79
N LEU A 198 19.58 1.31 -11.02
CA LEU A 198 19.58 2.76 -11.28
C LEU A 198 20.19 3.11 -12.64
N HIS A 199 21.17 2.34 -13.09
CA HIS A 199 21.79 2.55 -14.40
C HIS A 199 20.77 2.32 -15.53
N THR A 200 20.02 1.23 -15.47
CA THR A 200 18.98 0.96 -16.47
C THR A 200 17.91 2.05 -16.48
N LEU A 201 17.49 2.52 -15.29
CA LEU A 201 16.51 3.59 -15.19
C LEU A 201 17.04 4.91 -15.77
N SER A 202 18.30 5.26 -15.51
CA SER A 202 18.90 6.50 -16.07
C SER A 202 18.95 6.50 -17.60
N LEU A 203 19.16 5.34 -18.23
CA LEU A 203 19.15 5.21 -19.69
C LEU A 203 17.77 5.47 -20.33
N LEU A 204 16.69 5.47 -19.55
CA LEU A 204 15.34 5.79 -20.01
C LEU A 204 15.02 7.29 -19.99
N GLY A 205 15.99 8.14 -19.72
CA GLY A 205 15.82 9.60 -19.69
C GLY A 205 14.90 10.08 -18.57
N VAL A 206 14.95 9.43 -17.42
CA VAL A 206 14.17 9.78 -16.23
C VAL A 206 15.08 10.35 -15.15
N GLU A 207 14.54 11.27 -14.34
CA GLU A 207 15.18 11.74 -13.12
C GLU A 207 14.87 10.76 -11.98
N ILE A 208 15.86 10.47 -11.14
CA ILE A 208 15.65 9.69 -9.92
C ILE A 208 15.61 10.65 -8.75
N SER A 209 14.57 10.54 -7.91
CA SER A 209 14.46 11.37 -6.71
C SER A 209 15.63 11.13 -5.77
N ASN A 210 16.20 12.20 -5.26
CA ASN A 210 17.21 12.20 -4.19
C ASN A 210 16.60 12.49 -2.82
N GLU A 211 15.28 12.67 -2.74
CA GLU A 211 14.57 13.00 -1.52
C GLU A 211 14.33 11.76 -0.66
N TYR A 212 15.35 11.36 0.09
CA TYR A 212 15.28 10.24 1.04
C TYR A 212 15.81 10.69 2.40
N ASP A 213 14.93 10.76 3.39
CA ASP A 213 15.31 11.07 4.78
C ASP A 213 15.81 9.84 5.54
N GLY A 214 16.09 8.74 4.85
CA GLY A 214 16.24 7.43 5.47
C GLY A 214 14.90 6.97 6.08
N TRP A 215 14.85 5.72 6.52
CA TRP A 215 13.73 5.25 7.32
C TRP A 215 13.91 5.69 8.77
N ASN A 216 13.72 6.96 9.05
CA ASN A 216 13.68 7.43 10.43
C ASN A 216 12.30 7.09 11.03
N LYS A 217 12.31 6.46 12.20
CA LYS A 217 11.13 5.94 12.89
C LYS A 217 10.06 7.01 13.14
N SER A 218 10.44 8.27 13.20
CA SER A 218 9.57 9.39 13.58
C SER A 218 9.10 10.30 12.45
N ASN A 219 9.71 10.29 11.25
CA ASN A 219 9.45 11.28 10.21
C ASN A 219 9.29 10.70 8.80
N GLY A 220 8.80 9.48 8.67
CA GLY A 220 8.78 8.70 7.43
C GLY A 220 7.98 9.26 6.26
N GLY A 221 7.55 10.52 6.30
CA GLY A 221 6.69 11.10 5.29
C GLY A 221 7.18 12.39 4.63
N ASP A 222 8.07 13.14 5.27
CA ASP A 222 8.38 14.50 4.78
C ASP A 222 9.11 14.50 3.42
N SER A 223 9.94 13.50 3.15
CA SER A 223 10.62 13.40 1.85
C SER A 223 9.66 13.11 0.68
N LEU A 224 8.56 12.40 0.89
CA LEU A 224 7.54 12.20 -0.12
C LEU A 224 6.90 13.55 -0.50
N TYR A 225 6.56 14.37 0.49
CA TYR A 225 5.91 15.67 0.26
C TYR A 225 6.79 16.64 -0.51
N LYS A 226 8.12 16.54 -0.40
CA LYS A 226 9.05 17.34 -1.24
C LYS A 226 8.90 16.96 -2.72
N ASP A 227 8.82 15.66 -3.03
CA ASP A 227 8.57 15.20 -4.39
C ASP A 227 7.15 15.55 -4.86
N LEU A 228 6.14 15.48 -3.98
CA LEU A 228 4.76 15.82 -4.33
C LEU A 228 4.57 17.31 -4.63
N LYS A 229 5.43 18.20 -4.11
CA LYS A 229 5.28 19.65 -4.27
C LYS A 229 5.18 20.09 -5.73
N ASN A 230 6.02 19.54 -6.59
CA ASN A 230 6.09 19.89 -8.02
C ASN A 230 5.60 18.73 -8.92
N ALA A 231 4.98 17.71 -8.36
CA ALA A 231 4.35 16.66 -9.15
C ALA A 231 3.09 17.21 -9.83
N TRP A 232 3.05 17.14 -11.16
CA TRP A 232 1.89 17.46 -11.98
C TRP A 232 0.86 16.32 -11.96
N ALA A 233 1.35 15.10 -12.00
CA ALA A 233 0.58 13.87 -11.83
C ALA A 233 1.46 12.80 -11.19
N CYS A 234 0.85 11.81 -10.58
CA CYS A 234 1.52 10.61 -10.10
C CYS A 234 1.10 9.40 -10.93
N VAL A 235 2.03 8.46 -11.13
CA VAL A 235 1.75 7.14 -11.74
C VAL A 235 2.27 6.07 -10.79
N THR A 236 1.55 4.98 -10.64
CA THR A 236 2.01 3.83 -9.85
C THR A 236 1.32 2.54 -10.27
N TYR A 237 1.85 1.40 -9.87
CA TYR A 237 1.11 0.13 -9.93
C TYR A 237 -0.02 0.15 -8.89
N SER A 238 0.33 0.19 -7.59
CA SER A 238 -0.64 0.19 -6.48
C SER A 238 -0.07 0.77 -5.17
N SER A 239 0.97 1.62 -5.24
CA SER A 239 1.64 2.14 -4.05
C SER A 239 0.70 2.93 -3.13
N ASN A 240 0.83 2.72 -1.82
CA ASN A 240 0.11 3.51 -0.80
C ASN A 240 0.43 5.01 -0.85
N ALA A 241 1.61 5.42 -1.36
CA ALA A 241 1.97 6.81 -1.57
C ALA A 241 1.01 7.54 -2.52
N ALA A 242 0.29 6.81 -3.37
CA ALA A 242 -0.77 7.35 -4.22
C ALA A 242 -1.92 7.97 -3.41
N THR A 243 -2.28 7.37 -2.27
CA THR A 243 -3.33 7.93 -1.39
C THR A 243 -2.87 9.26 -0.78
N GLU A 244 -1.59 9.38 -0.40
CA GLU A 244 -1.03 10.64 0.09
C GLU A 244 -0.99 11.70 -1.02
N ALA A 245 -0.64 11.32 -2.26
CA ALA A 245 -0.67 12.21 -3.42
C ALA A 245 -2.09 12.75 -3.68
N ILE A 246 -3.11 11.90 -3.59
CA ILE A 246 -4.53 12.32 -3.73
C ILE A 246 -4.92 13.31 -2.63
N CYS A 247 -4.52 13.07 -1.38
CA CYS A 247 -4.78 14.01 -0.29
C CYS A 247 -4.10 15.37 -0.53
N GLU A 248 -2.97 15.40 -1.25
CA GLU A 248 -2.31 16.62 -1.69
C GLU A 248 -2.99 17.27 -2.92
N GLY A 249 -4.09 16.70 -3.42
CA GLY A 249 -4.84 17.17 -4.58
C GLY A 249 -4.18 16.86 -5.92
N ILE A 250 -3.23 15.92 -5.97
CA ILE A 250 -2.49 15.57 -7.18
C ILE A 250 -3.24 14.46 -7.93
N PRO A 251 -3.44 14.59 -9.26
CA PRO A 251 -3.97 13.52 -10.08
C PRO A 251 -3.10 12.26 -10.00
N VAL A 252 -3.73 11.11 -9.83
CA VAL A 252 -3.03 9.82 -9.76
C VAL A 252 -3.55 8.89 -10.83
N VAL A 253 -2.63 8.19 -11.51
CA VAL A 253 -2.91 7.03 -12.35
C VAL A 253 -2.47 5.79 -11.59
N ASN A 254 -3.43 4.98 -11.15
CA ASN A 254 -3.18 3.63 -10.66
C ASN A 254 -3.33 2.65 -11.82
N LEU A 255 -2.33 1.82 -12.03
CA LEU A 255 -2.32 0.83 -13.11
C LEU A 255 -2.79 -0.56 -12.67
N HIS A 256 -3.19 -0.70 -11.39
CA HIS A 256 -3.79 -1.92 -10.87
C HIS A 256 -4.82 -1.63 -9.77
N GLU A 257 -5.91 -2.36 -9.79
CA GLU A 257 -7.07 -2.21 -8.89
C GLU A 257 -6.82 -2.63 -7.43
N SER A 258 -5.67 -3.26 -7.14
CA SER A 258 -5.27 -3.56 -5.75
C SER A 258 -5.00 -2.30 -4.90
N SER A 259 -4.86 -1.14 -5.53
CA SER A 259 -4.61 0.14 -4.84
C SER A 259 -5.82 0.66 -4.07
N PHE A 260 -5.61 1.10 -2.82
CA PHE A 260 -6.67 1.77 -2.04
C PHE A 260 -7.11 3.11 -2.61
N SER A 261 -6.32 3.72 -3.46
CA SER A 261 -6.67 4.95 -4.17
C SER A 261 -7.40 4.70 -5.50
N TRP A 262 -7.62 3.43 -5.89
CA TRP A 262 -8.28 3.06 -7.13
C TRP A 262 -9.61 3.82 -7.37
N PRO A 263 -10.56 3.90 -6.42
CA PRO A 263 -11.87 4.53 -6.67
C PRO A 263 -11.82 6.03 -6.98
N VAL A 264 -10.71 6.69 -6.66
CA VAL A 264 -10.52 8.15 -6.81
C VAL A 264 -9.26 8.46 -7.61
N SER A 265 -8.94 7.60 -8.59
CA SER A 265 -7.77 7.72 -9.47
C SER A 265 -8.13 7.37 -10.91
N TYR A 266 -7.27 7.75 -11.83
CA TYR A 266 -7.35 7.33 -13.22
C TYR A 266 -6.71 5.96 -13.42
N HIS A 267 -7.13 5.23 -14.45
CA HIS A 267 -6.69 3.86 -14.71
C HIS A 267 -6.00 3.71 -16.07
N THR A 268 -5.81 4.81 -16.77
CA THR A 268 -5.13 4.86 -18.07
C THR A 268 -4.10 5.99 -18.11
N LEU A 269 -3.02 5.76 -18.81
CA LEU A 269 -2.00 6.77 -19.05
C LEU A 269 -2.46 7.88 -20.01
N ASP A 270 -3.57 7.71 -20.73
CA ASP A 270 -4.06 8.67 -21.72
C ASP A 270 -4.34 10.07 -21.16
N ILE A 271 -4.65 10.17 -19.87
CA ILE A 271 -4.84 11.47 -19.21
C ILE A 271 -3.58 12.34 -19.23
N LEU A 272 -2.41 11.74 -19.42
CA LEU A 272 -1.13 12.44 -19.46
C LEU A 272 -0.87 13.19 -20.77
N LYS A 273 -1.74 13.04 -21.79
CA LYS A 273 -1.62 13.72 -23.09
C LYS A 273 -1.84 15.24 -22.96
N GLY A 274 -2.81 15.65 -22.13
CA GLY A 274 -3.13 17.06 -21.94
C GLY A 274 -2.14 17.80 -21.06
N ASP A 275 -2.24 19.12 -20.99
CA ASP A 275 -1.43 19.95 -20.09
C ASP A 275 -2.15 20.23 -18.76
N VAL A 276 -3.42 19.97 -18.69
CA VAL A 276 -4.25 20.06 -17.46
C VAL A 276 -5.06 18.79 -17.32
N ILE A 277 -5.00 18.18 -16.14
CA ILE A 277 -5.85 17.05 -15.79
C ILE A 277 -7.05 17.57 -15.00
N LYS A 278 -8.25 17.37 -15.53
CA LYS A 278 -9.51 17.76 -14.85
C LYS A 278 -9.90 16.70 -13.83
N CYS A 279 -10.51 17.13 -12.74
CA CYS A 279 -11.11 16.21 -11.78
C CYS A 279 -12.43 15.66 -12.30
N ASP A 280 -12.51 14.36 -12.56
CA ASP A 280 -13.73 13.68 -13.00
C ASP A 280 -14.38 12.88 -11.85
N PHE A 281 -13.84 12.96 -10.65
CA PHE A 281 -14.35 12.29 -9.44
C PHE A 281 -15.29 13.23 -8.69
N LYS A 282 -16.44 12.68 -8.23
CA LYS A 282 -17.43 13.40 -7.43
C LYS A 282 -17.24 13.17 -5.94
#